data_15fd74f53003798338d9ff29b09ab644
#
_entry.id   15fd74f53003798338d9ff29b09ab644
#
_cell.length_a   1.000
_cell.length_b   1.000
_cell.length_c   1.000
_cell.angle_alpha   90.00
_cell.angle_beta   90.00
_cell.angle_gamma   90.00
#
_symmetry.space_group_name_H-M   'P 1'
#
loop_
_entity.id
_entity.type
_entity.pdbx_description
1 polymer ?
#
loop_
_entity_poly.entity_id
_entity_poly.type
_entity_poly.pdbx_seq_one_letter_code
_entity_poly.pdbx_strand_id
1 'polypeptide(L)'
;MNRKIKHVTVLGSGVMGSGIACHLAGNGIQVLMLDMPPKDSENADKKTRNSVAQGHLNNALKSNPSPIYDKSFASRITVGNFEDDLDKIKNSDWVIEV
;
A
#
# COMPACT_ATOMS: atom_id res chain seq x y z
N MET A 1 -2.51 3.65 -28.43
CA MET A 1 -2.17 2.38 -27.80
C MET A 1 -2.48 2.42 -26.31
N ASN A 2 -3.18 1.44 -25.84
CA ASN A 2 -3.59 1.42 -24.45
C ASN A 2 -2.62 0.58 -23.62
N ARG A 3 -1.78 1.26 -22.85
CA ARG A 3 -0.95 0.57 -21.90
C ARG A 3 -1.79 0.21 -20.69
N LYS A 4 -1.86 -1.07 -20.39
CA LYS A 4 -2.63 -1.54 -19.24
C LYS A 4 -1.78 -1.46 -17.99
N ILE A 5 -2.24 -0.67 -17.02
CA ILE A 5 -1.56 -0.54 -15.73
C ILE A 5 -2.09 -1.64 -14.82
N LYS A 6 -1.20 -2.51 -14.36
CA LYS A 6 -1.56 -3.65 -13.51
C LYS A 6 -0.97 -3.55 -12.11
N HIS A 7 0.16 -2.87 -11.96
CA HIS A 7 0.89 -2.76 -10.71
C HIS A 7 1.26 -1.31 -10.43
N VAL A 8 0.86 -0.81 -9.29
CA VAL A 8 1.15 0.55 -8.86
C VAL A 8 1.79 0.52 -7.48
N THR A 9 2.84 1.31 -7.29
CA THR A 9 3.43 1.52 -5.97
C THR A 9 3.00 2.88 -5.45
N VAL A 10 2.48 2.93 -4.23
CA VAL A 10 2.12 4.16 -3.53
C VAL A 10 3.15 4.41 -2.44
N LEU A 11 3.84 5.54 -2.51
CA LEU A 11 4.84 5.94 -1.52
C LEU A 11 4.17 6.84 -0.49
N GLY A 12 3.96 6.31 0.71
CA GLY A 12 3.22 6.96 1.77
C GLY A 12 1.88 6.30 1.99
N SER A 13 1.50 6.07 3.24
CA SER A 13 0.32 5.29 3.58
C SER A 13 -0.70 6.02 4.43
N GLY A 14 -0.51 7.32 4.71
CA GLY A 14 -1.47 8.09 5.49
C GLY A 14 -2.87 8.08 4.87
N VAL A 15 -3.73 8.98 5.30
CA VAL A 15 -5.12 9.04 4.83
C VAL A 15 -5.20 9.09 3.31
N MET A 16 -4.38 9.94 2.68
CA MET A 16 -4.39 10.09 1.23
C MET A 16 -3.81 8.85 0.54
N GLY A 17 -2.66 8.35 1.00
CA GLY A 17 -2.01 7.20 0.39
C GLY A 17 -2.84 5.94 0.47
N SER A 18 -3.41 5.64 1.65
CA SER A 18 -4.25 4.46 1.80
C SER A 18 -5.57 4.61 1.04
N GLY A 19 -6.12 5.82 0.93
CA GLY A 19 -7.30 6.06 0.11
C GLY A 19 -7.06 5.78 -1.37
N ILE A 20 -5.91 6.24 -1.89
CA ILE A 20 -5.52 5.99 -3.27
C ILE A 20 -5.32 4.48 -3.49
N ALA A 21 -4.63 3.82 -2.56
CA ALA A 21 -4.38 2.37 -2.67
C ALA A 21 -5.70 1.59 -2.71
N CYS A 22 -6.65 1.94 -1.85
CA CYS A 22 -7.95 1.29 -1.82
C CYS A 22 -8.73 1.53 -3.13
N HIS A 23 -8.69 2.74 -3.64
CA HIS A 23 -9.35 3.07 -4.91
C HIS A 23 -8.80 2.23 -6.06
N LEU A 24 -7.48 2.14 -6.16
CA LEU A 24 -6.82 1.37 -7.21
C LEU A 24 -7.13 -0.12 -7.08
N ALA A 25 -7.07 -0.64 -5.86
CA ALA A 25 -7.37 -2.05 -5.60
C ALA A 25 -8.83 -2.38 -5.97
N GLY A 26 -9.75 -1.45 -5.70
CA GLY A 26 -11.15 -1.61 -6.09
C GLY A 26 -11.34 -1.67 -7.60
N ASN A 27 -10.39 -1.16 -8.37
CA ASN A 27 -10.41 -1.20 -9.84
C ASN A 27 -9.57 -2.36 -10.40
N GLY A 28 -9.18 -3.30 -9.58
CA GLY A 28 -8.48 -4.50 -10.04
C GLY A 28 -6.97 -4.37 -10.17
N ILE A 29 -6.39 -3.30 -9.63
CA ILE A 29 -4.96 -3.05 -9.73
C ILE A 29 -4.24 -3.60 -8.51
N GLN A 30 -3.11 -4.28 -8.72
CA GLN A 30 -2.24 -4.72 -7.63
C GLN A 30 -1.46 -3.50 -7.12
N VAL A 31 -1.50 -3.28 -5.82
CA VAL A 31 -0.90 -2.10 -5.19
C VAL A 31 0.16 -2.52 -4.18
N LEU A 32 1.34 -1.91 -4.27
CA LEU A 32 2.35 -1.99 -3.23
C LEU A 32 2.36 -0.64 -2.52
N MET A 33 2.00 -0.65 -1.24
CA MET A 33 1.94 0.57 -0.44
C MET A 33 3.06 0.56 0.58
N LEU A 34 3.97 1.52 0.47
CA LEU A 34 5.16 1.60 1.32
C LEU A 34 5.09 2.81 2.25
N ASP A 35 5.66 2.64 3.43
CA ASP A 35 5.84 3.74 4.37
C ASP A 35 7.12 3.51 5.18
N MET A 36 7.45 4.46 6.04
CA MET A 36 8.62 4.33 6.91
C MET A 36 8.43 3.18 7.89
N PRO A 37 9.49 2.38 8.14
CA PRO A 37 9.41 1.43 9.23
C PRO A 37 9.37 2.17 10.57
N PRO A 38 8.83 1.55 11.64
CA PRO A 38 8.84 2.17 12.95
C PRO A 38 10.28 2.45 13.41
N LYS A 39 10.42 3.45 14.28
CA LYS A 39 11.72 3.79 14.84
C LYS A 39 12.28 2.59 15.62
N ASP A 40 13.59 2.36 15.50
CA ASP A 40 14.29 1.28 16.21
C ASP A 40 13.80 -0.13 15.84
N SER A 41 13.39 -0.33 14.59
CA SER A 41 12.88 -1.62 14.12
C SER A 41 13.85 -2.37 13.20
N GLU A 42 15.13 -1.98 13.16
CA GLU A 42 16.10 -2.58 12.23
C GLU A 42 16.23 -4.10 12.39
N ASN A 43 16.11 -4.58 13.62
CA ASN A 43 16.22 -6.02 13.92
C ASN A 43 14.86 -6.68 14.16
N ALA A 44 13.78 -5.96 13.91
CA ALA A 44 12.44 -6.50 14.09
C ALA A 44 12.03 -7.36 12.90
N ASP A 45 11.00 -8.19 13.10
CA ASP A 45 10.47 -8.98 12.01
C ASP A 45 9.77 -8.08 10.97
N LYS A 46 9.48 -8.66 9.82
CA LYS A 46 8.88 -7.90 8.72
C LYS A 46 7.51 -7.35 9.07
N LYS A 47 6.73 -8.09 9.85
CA LYS A 47 5.41 -7.62 10.27
C LYS A 47 5.51 -6.33 11.10
N THR A 48 6.47 -6.28 12.03
CA THR A 48 6.70 -5.09 12.83
C THR A 48 7.21 -3.94 11.97
N ARG A 49 8.13 -4.23 11.06
CA ARG A 49 8.70 -3.19 10.19
C ARG A 49 7.66 -2.61 9.23
N ASN A 50 6.63 -3.35 8.90
CA ASN A 50 5.54 -2.90 8.04
C ASN A 50 4.34 -2.34 8.81
N SER A 51 4.44 -2.24 10.13
CA SER A 51 3.29 -1.91 10.97
C SER A 51 2.70 -0.52 10.70
N VAL A 52 3.50 0.44 10.26
CA VAL A 52 2.98 1.77 9.94
C VAL A 52 2.03 1.70 8.75
N ALA A 53 2.48 1.10 7.65
CA ALA A 53 1.64 0.96 6.47
C ALA A 53 0.42 0.08 6.76
N GLN A 54 0.61 -1.03 7.47
CA GLN A 54 -0.49 -1.93 7.80
C GLN A 54 -1.53 -1.24 8.69
N GLY A 55 -1.09 -0.45 9.66
CA GLY A 55 -2.00 0.29 10.54
C GLY A 55 -2.84 1.29 9.77
N HIS A 56 -2.24 2.02 8.84
CA HIS A 56 -2.96 2.97 8.01
C HIS A 56 -3.96 2.26 7.09
N LEU A 57 -3.58 1.12 6.53
CA LEU A 57 -4.50 0.33 5.72
C LEU A 57 -5.68 -0.16 6.54
N ASN A 58 -5.42 -0.68 7.75
CA ASN A 58 -6.49 -1.15 8.63
C ASN A 58 -7.46 -0.02 8.98
N ASN A 59 -6.96 1.17 9.21
CA ASN A 59 -7.81 2.33 9.49
C ASN A 59 -8.68 2.69 8.28
N ALA A 60 -8.11 2.63 7.08
CA ALA A 60 -8.87 2.91 5.87
C ALA A 60 -9.98 1.89 5.65
N LEU A 61 -9.71 0.61 5.93
CA LEU A 61 -10.72 -0.45 5.79
C LEU A 61 -11.83 -0.34 6.81
N LYS A 62 -11.58 0.30 7.95
CA LYS A 62 -12.58 0.50 9.01
C LYS A 62 -13.40 1.77 8.85
N SER A 63 -12.99 2.68 7.94
CA SER A 63 -13.70 3.94 7.76
C SER A 63 -15.13 3.68 7.23
N ASN A 64 -16.03 4.59 7.54
CA ASN A 64 -17.43 4.45 7.14
C ASN A 64 -17.88 5.72 6.42
N PRO A 65 -18.26 5.64 5.12
CA PRO A 65 -18.26 4.40 4.33
C PRO A 65 -16.84 3.94 4.03
N SER A 66 -16.67 2.62 3.97
CA SER A 66 -15.37 2.05 3.65
C SER A 66 -14.98 2.40 2.21
N PRO A 67 -13.71 2.75 1.94
CA PRO A 67 -13.26 2.97 0.57
C PRO A 67 -13.24 1.68 -0.27
N ILE A 68 -13.37 0.53 0.36
CA ILE A 68 -13.46 -0.76 -0.34
C ILE A 68 -14.78 -1.42 0.06
N TYR A 69 -15.65 -1.65 -0.93
CA TYR A 69 -16.93 -2.33 -0.70
C TYR A 69 -16.75 -3.80 -0.36
N ASP A 70 -15.80 -4.45 -1.02
CA ASP A 70 -15.55 -5.87 -0.85
C ASP A 70 -14.16 -6.05 -0.26
N LYS A 71 -14.09 -6.63 0.93
CA LYS A 71 -12.81 -6.84 1.61
C LYS A 71 -11.84 -7.71 0.82
N SER A 72 -12.34 -8.51 -0.12
CA SER A 72 -11.47 -9.30 -0.98
C SER A 72 -10.53 -8.42 -1.81
N PHE A 73 -10.92 -7.19 -2.11
CA PHE A 73 -10.05 -6.26 -2.82
C PHE A 73 -8.82 -5.88 -2.02
N ALA A 74 -8.89 -5.94 -0.68
CA ALA A 74 -7.76 -5.64 0.16
C ALA A 74 -6.58 -6.60 -0.08
N SER A 75 -6.85 -7.80 -0.56
CA SER A 75 -5.79 -8.75 -0.89
C SER A 75 -4.90 -8.29 -2.05
N ARG A 76 -5.36 -7.31 -2.82
CA ARG A 76 -4.56 -6.72 -3.90
C ARG A 76 -3.56 -5.68 -3.39
N ILE A 77 -3.66 -5.29 -2.12
CA ILE A 77 -2.76 -4.31 -1.52
C ILE A 77 -1.72 -5.04 -0.69
N THR A 78 -0.45 -4.90 -1.08
CA THR A 78 0.68 -5.42 -0.31
C THR A 78 1.30 -4.24 0.41
N VAL A 79 1.46 -4.36 1.72
CA VAL A 79 2.12 -3.32 2.52
C VAL A 79 3.61 -3.64 2.65
N GLY A 80 4.41 -2.59 2.76
CA GLY A 80 5.84 -2.75 2.92
C GLY A 80 6.45 -1.51 3.54
N ASN A 81 7.77 -1.44 3.54
CA ASN A 81 8.50 -0.29 4.07
C ASN A 81 9.61 0.12 3.11
N PHE A 82 10.07 1.36 3.27
CA PHE A 82 11.06 1.92 2.36
C PHE A 82 12.42 1.24 2.43
N GLU A 83 12.76 0.62 3.55
CA GLU A 83 14.07 -0.02 3.69
C GLU A 83 14.11 -1.40 3.05
N ASP A 84 13.06 -2.21 3.26
CA ASP A 84 13.05 -3.61 2.82
C ASP A 84 12.50 -3.78 1.40
N ASP A 85 11.60 -2.92 0.98
CA ASP A 85 10.78 -3.18 -0.21
C ASP A 85 10.94 -2.13 -1.31
N LEU A 86 11.81 -1.14 -1.13
CA LEU A 86 11.94 -0.05 -2.10
C LEU A 86 12.36 -0.54 -3.48
N ASP A 87 13.20 -1.57 -3.54
CA ASP A 87 13.65 -2.13 -4.81
C ASP A 87 12.52 -2.79 -5.61
N LYS A 88 11.41 -3.11 -4.96
CA LYS A 88 10.25 -3.70 -5.64
C LYS A 88 9.53 -2.68 -6.53
N ILE A 89 9.84 -1.40 -6.39
CA ILE A 89 9.25 -0.35 -7.23
C ILE A 89 9.48 -0.60 -8.71
N LYS A 90 10.62 -1.16 -9.06
CA LYS A 90 10.96 -1.43 -10.47
C LYS A 90 9.97 -2.39 -11.16
N ASN A 91 9.19 -3.13 -10.40
CA ASN A 91 8.17 -4.02 -10.94
C ASN A 91 6.82 -3.32 -11.14
N SER A 92 6.74 -2.04 -10.80
CA SER A 92 5.51 -1.27 -10.91
C SER A 92 5.41 -0.60 -12.28
N ASP A 93 4.18 -0.52 -12.79
CA ASP A 93 3.89 0.23 -14.00
C ASP A 93 3.86 1.72 -13.73
N TRP A 94 3.51 2.08 -12.49
CA TRP A 94 3.38 3.48 -12.08
C TRP A 94 3.70 3.61 -10.61
N VAL A 95 4.33 4.73 -10.23
CA VAL A 95 4.66 5.04 -8.83
C VAL A 95 4.00 6.37 -8.48
N ILE A 96 3.25 6.38 -7.38
CA ILE A 96 2.59 7.58 -6.88
C ILE A 96 3.23 7.98 -5.57
N GLU A 97 3.76 9.19 -5.52
CA GLU A 97 4.33 9.76 -4.30
C GLU A 97 3.31 10.70 -3.66
N VAL A 98 3.03 10.48 -2.39
CA VAL A 98 2.01 11.26 -1.67
C VAL A 98 2.64 12.17 -0.63
#